data_07cb8e939436cd7e5fac5801be860fe0
#
_entry.id   07cb8e939436cd7e5fac5801be860fe0
#
_cell.length_a   1.000
_cell.length_b   1.000
_cell.length_c   1.000
_cell.angle_alpha   90.00
_cell.angle_beta   90.00
_cell.angle_gamma   90.00
#
_symmetry.space_group_name_H-M   'P 1'
#
loop_
_entity.id
_entity.type
_entity.pdbx_description
1 polymer ?
#
loop_
_entity_poly.entity_id
_entity_poly.type
_entity_poly.pdbx_seq_one_letter_code
_entity_poly.pdbx_strand_id
1 'polypeptide(L)'
;VTVIKRIIHAVWPAVAFAASATAANAQTPEKLELRYQGWASKVLYPELAEDLGYLAPVKLKWIGNTTSGPQDIQAAVTGDVDFGGAFNGSIVKLVAAHAPVKAVISYVGTDKETNGGLFVVQDSAIKGPRDLIGKKIGVNTPGAYQQYLVTAYLQKSGLSHADIDKVTFVPAPPVNLAQLLKQKQLDAVFLEDIIKDKLIADGGARLLTTDYAQFGSYGYASYLFTDRFIAQNPNTVRKFVEGTARAIEWTRTTPRDEVVARLKKIVEARHRNEDTSIVNYWKSPGVGSKGGVIAADDFTTYIDWYVKNGVLKAGQVKPDTVYSNQFNPFNQAVASH
;
A
#
# COMPACT_ATOMS: atom_id res chain seq x y z
N VAL A 1 -76.22 -0.94 61.89
CA VAL A 1 -74.94 -1.65 61.82
C VAL A 1 -74.35 -1.36 60.44
N THR A 2 -73.40 -0.38 60.34
CA THR A 2 -72.85 0.11 59.05
C THR A 2 -71.43 -0.49 58.88
N VAL A 3 -71.24 -1.23 57.77
CA VAL A 3 -69.94 -1.85 57.45
C VAL A 3 -69.20 -0.91 56.48
N ILE A 4 -68.07 -0.37 56.96
CA ILE A 4 -67.14 0.48 56.16
C ILE A 4 -66.16 -0.44 55.42
N LYS A 5 -66.24 -0.46 54.12
CA LYS A 5 -65.21 -1.09 53.24
C LYS A 5 -64.02 -0.16 53.05
N ARG A 6 -62.87 -0.56 53.58
CA ARG A 6 -61.55 0.09 53.26
C ARG A 6 -61.06 -0.38 51.90
N ILE A 7 -60.86 0.55 50.98
CA ILE A 7 -60.20 0.33 49.69
C ILE A 7 -58.71 0.61 49.91
N ILE A 8 -57.87 -0.42 49.74
CA ILE A 8 -56.43 -0.32 49.78
C ILE A 8 -55.95 -0.01 48.34
N HIS A 9 -55.45 1.19 48.13
CA HIS A 9 -54.78 1.55 46.88
C HIS A 9 -53.34 1.05 46.92
N ALA A 10 -53.01 0.05 46.12
CA ALA A 10 -51.63 -0.38 45.89
C ALA A 10 -51.00 0.57 44.90
N VAL A 11 -50.06 1.39 45.35
CA VAL A 11 -49.20 2.23 44.48
C VAL A 11 -48.02 1.38 44.03
N TRP A 12 -47.97 1.03 42.79
CA TRP A 12 -46.81 0.40 42.18
C TRP A 12 -45.84 1.46 41.69
N PRO A 13 -44.54 1.44 42.07
CA PRO A 13 -43.57 2.37 41.53
C PRO A 13 -43.20 1.92 40.11
N ALA A 14 -43.49 2.74 39.14
CA ALA A 14 -42.98 2.59 37.79
C ALA A 14 -41.49 2.92 37.79
N VAL A 15 -40.62 1.91 37.74
CA VAL A 15 -39.19 2.09 37.52
C VAL A 15 -39.00 2.39 36.02
N ALA A 16 -38.78 3.65 35.71
CA ALA A 16 -38.39 4.08 34.38
C ALA A 16 -36.90 3.67 34.12
N PHE A 17 -36.69 2.62 33.35
CA PHE A 17 -35.37 2.32 32.79
C PHE A 17 -35.01 3.40 31.73
N ALA A 18 -34.21 4.36 32.15
CA ALA A 18 -33.54 5.28 31.23
C ALA A 18 -32.45 4.48 30.50
N ALA A 19 -32.76 3.96 29.31
CA ALA A 19 -31.77 3.43 28.40
C ALA A 19 -30.90 4.61 27.94
N SER A 20 -29.75 4.79 28.57
CA SER A 20 -28.70 5.71 28.10
C SER A 20 -28.15 5.09 26.80
N ALA A 21 -28.71 5.49 25.66
CA ALA A 21 -28.09 5.27 24.38
C ALA A 21 -26.78 6.10 24.37
N THR A 22 -25.65 5.45 24.64
CA THR A 22 -24.34 5.97 24.30
C THR A 22 -24.31 6.08 22.78
N ALA A 23 -24.73 7.23 22.25
CA ALA A 23 -24.43 7.61 20.89
C ALA A 23 -22.89 7.61 20.81
N ALA A 24 -22.34 6.58 20.15
CA ALA A 24 -20.95 6.63 19.73
C ALA A 24 -20.82 7.92 18.92
N ASN A 25 -20.15 8.92 19.49
CA ASN A 25 -19.83 10.15 18.79
C ASN A 25 -18.99 9.77 17.58
N ALA A 26 -19.64 9.58 16.43
CA ALA A 26 -18.97 9.50 15.17
C ALA A 26 -18.25 10.84 14.98
N GLN A 27 -16.94 10.86 15.26
CA GLN A 27 -16.13 12.06 15.19
C GLN A 27 -16.18 12.56 13.74
N THR A 28 -16.76 13.74 13.54
CA THR A 28 -16.91 14.33 12.20
C THR A 28 -15.53 14.60 11.59
N PRO A 29 -15.26 14.15 10.36
CA PRO A 29 -14.02 14.49 9.67
C PRO A 29 -13.86 16.01 9.53
N GLU A 30 -12.65 16.50 9.79
CA GLU A 30 -12.32 17.94 9.72
C GLU A 30 -12.23 18.42 8.27
N LYS A 31 -11.78 17.53 7.36
CA LYS A 31 -11.66 17.80 5.92
C LYS A 31 -12.43 16.74 5.14
N LEU A 32 -13.35 17.20 4.27
CA LEU A 32 -14.26 16.33 3.52
C LEU A 32 -13.78 16.02 2.09
N GLU A 33 -12.73 16.67 1.61
CA GLU A 33 -12.11 16.40 0.30
C GLU A 33 -10.62 16.13 0.49
N LEU A 34 -10.15 14.95 0.01
CA LEU A 34 -8.74 14.56 0.02
C LEU A 34 -8.19 14.56 -1.40
N ARG A 35 -7.20 15.42 -1.64
CA ARG A 35 -6.46 15.48 -2.91
C ARG A 35 -5.41 14.38 -2.97
N TYR A 36 -5.26 13.73 -4.13
CA TYR A 36 -4.32 12.65 -4.31
C TYR A 36 -3.84 12.52 -5.76
N GLN A 37 -2.70 11.85 -5.94
CA GLN A 37 -2.23 11.36 -7.22
C GLN A 37 -2.55 9.87 -7.37
N GLY A 38 -2.97 9.45 -8.59
CA GLY A 38 -3.22 8.07 -8.92
C GLY A 38 -2.02 7.41 -9.60
N TRP A 39 -2.13 6.11 -9.85
CA TRP A 39 -1.26 5.36 -10.73
C TRP A 39 -2.05 4.95 -11.97
N ALA A 40 -1.49 5.15 -13.16
CA ALA A 40 -2.18 4.82 -14.40
C ALA A 40 -2.64 3.35 -14.41
N SER A 41 -3.89 3.12 -14.77
CA SER A 41 -4.53 1.79 -14.87
C SER A 41 -4.58 0.98 -13.56
N LYS A 42 -4.25 1.58 -12.41
CA LYS A 42 -4.40 0.98 -11.07
C LYS A 42 -5.55 1.63 -10.31
N VAL A 43 -6.39 0.83 -9.67
CA VAL A 43 -7.35 1.33 -8.68
C VAL A 43 -6.69 1.30 -7.31
N LEU A 44 -6.64 2.45 -6.65
CA LEU A 44 -6.14 2.55 -5.29
C LEU A 44 -7.22 2.07 -4.29
N TYR A 45 -6.81 1.51 -3.17
CA TYR A 45 -7.77 1.10 -2.14
C TYR A 45 -8.63 2.25 -1.60
N PRO A 46 -8.15 3.50 -1.44
CA PRO A 46 -9.03 4.62 -1.14
C PRO A 46 -10.11 4.88 -2.20
N GLU A 47 -9.80 4.72 -3.50
CA GLU A 47 -10.78 4.87 -4.57
C GLU A 47 -11.84 3.75 -4.53
N LEU A 48 -11.40 2.52 -4.26
CA LEU A 48 -12.32 1.40 -4.02
C LEU A 48 -13.18 1.64 -2.77
N ALA A 49 -12.58 2.18 -1.69
CA ALA A 49 -13.31 2.52 -0.48
C ALA A 49 -14.35 3.61 -0.70
N GLU A 50 -14.06 4.60 -1.56
CA GLU A 50 -15.03 5.62 -1.95
C GLU A 50 -16.17 5.01 -2.76
N ASP A 51 -15.89 4.18 -3.76
CA ASP A 51 -16.91 3.49 -4.58
C ASP A 51 -17.80 2.55 -3.75
N LEU A 52 -17.24 1.89 -2.72
CA LEU A 52 -17.97 1.07 -1.76
C LEU A 52 -18.73 1.88 -0.70
N GLY A 53 -18.62 3.22 -0.69
CA GLY A 53 -19.23 4.09 0.32
C GLY A 53 -18.54 4.09 1.68
N TYR A 54 -17.37 3.46 1.80
CA TYR A 54 -16.66 3.32 3.08
C TYR A 54 -15.94 4.62 3.52
N LEU A 55 -15.68 5.54 2.59
CA LEU A 55 -15.10 6.85 2.92
C LEU A 55 -16.12 7.92 3.30
N ALA A 56 -17.42 7.72 3.01
CA ALA A 56 -18.42 8.75 3.26
C ALA A 56 -18.34 9.29 4.72
N PRO A 57 -18.40 10.63 4.92
CA PRO A 57 -18.68 11.68 3.95
C PRO A 57 -17.46 12.20 3.18
N VAL A 58 -16.25 11.70 3.45
CA VAL A 58 -15.00 12.13 2.78
C VAL A 58 -15.02 11.70 1.31
N LYS A 59 -14.57 12.60 0.43
CA LYS A 59 -14.46 12.42 -1.01
C LYS A 59 -13.01 12.53 -1.47
N LEU A 60 -12.68 11.84 -2.55
CA LEU A 60 -11.37 11.89 -3.16
C LEU A 60 -11.37 12.86 -4.35
N LYS A 61 -10.31 13.66 -4.48
CA LYS A 61 -10.05 14.54 -5.60
C LYS A 61 -8.75 14.19 -6.28
N TRP A 62 -8.86 13.52 -7.41
CA TRP A 62 -7.71 13.25 -8.24
C TRP A 62 -7.17 14.54 -8.87
N ILE A 63 -5.84 14.75 -8.78
CA ILE A 63 -5.16 15.93 -9.33
C ILE A 63 -4.13 15.58 -10.41
N GLY A 64 -3.95 14.30 -10.72
CA GLY A 64 -3.00 13.79 -11.70
C GLY A 64 -2.48 12.41 -11.32
N ASN A 65 -1.55 11.89 -12.11
CA ASN A 65 -0.87 10.64 -11.82
C ASN A 65 0.56 10.91 -11.34
N THR A 66 1.00 10.11 -10.36
CA THR A 66 2.42 10.00 -10.01
C THR A 66 3.08 8.92 -10.86
N THR A 67 4.40 9.00 -10.99
CA THR A 67 5.22 7.96 -11.63
C THR A 67 6.19 7.30 -10.66
N SER A 68 6.33 7.85 -9.44
CA SER A 68 7.21 7.28 -8.41
C SER A 68 6.75 7.60 -6.99
N GLY A 69 7.00 6.69 -6.05
CA GLY A 69 6.66 6.90 -4.64
C GLY A 69 7.33 8.11 -3.99
N PRO A 70 8.65 8.37 -4.19
CA PRO A 70 9.28 9.59 -3.70
C PRO A 70 8.64 10.87 -4.20
N GLN A 71 8.17 10.92 -5.46
CA GLN A 71 7.44 12.07 -6.00
C GLN A 71 6.10 12.26 -5.28
N ASP A 72 5.40 11.17 -4.99
CA ASP A 72 4.11 11.21 -4.30
C ASP A 72 4.25 11.69 -2.84
N ILE A 73 5.33 11.25 -2.14
CA ILE A 73 5.67 11.77 -0.81
C ILE A 73 6.00 13.27 -0.89
N GLN A 74 6.79 13.69 -1.88
CA GLN A 74 7.14 15.10 -2.04
C GLN A 74 5.88 15.96 -2.24
N ALA A 75 4.95 15.52 -3.09
CA ALA A 75 3.68 16.21 -3.30
C ALA A 75 2.84 16.34 -2.00
N ALA A 76 2.88 15.33 -1.12
CA ALA A 76 2.25 15.40 0.19
C ALA A 76 2.96 16.40 1.13
N VAL A 77 4.29 16.43 1.13
CA VAL A 77 5.10 17.34 1.95
C VAL A 77 4.90 18.80 1.51
N THR A 78 4.86 19.07 0.21
CA THR A 78 4.60 20.42 -0.34
C THR A 78 3.14 20.86 -0.19
N GLY A 79 2.22 19.93 0.06
CA GLY A 79 0.79 20.21 0.21
C GLY A 79 0.03 20.26 -1.13
N ASP A 80 0.62 19.75 -2.20
CA ASP A 80 -0.06 19.60 -3.50
C ASP A 80 -1.12 18.51 -3.41
N VAL A 81 -0.84 17.43 -2.65
CA VAL A 81 -1.79 16.39 -2.25
C VAL A 81 -1.94 16.35 -0.72
N ASP A 82 -2.97 15.66 -0.24
CA ASP A 82 -3.22 15.51 1.18
C ASP A 82 -2.64 14.21 1.74
N PHE A 83 -2.52 13.18 0.92
CA PHE A 83 -1.84 11.92 1.24
C PHE A 83 -1.05 11.42 0.03
N GLY A 84 -0.04 10.59 0.30
CA GLY A 84 0.73 9.89 -0.71
C GLY A 84 0.91 8.42 -0.38
N GLY A 85 1.44 7.66 -1.31
CA GLY A 85 1.77 6.25 -1.13
C GLY A 85 3.15 5.92 -1.70
N ALA A 86 3.96 5.18 -0.94
CA ALA A 86 5.30 4.83 -1.37
C ALA A 86 5.82 3.53 -0.77
N PHE A 87 6.85 3.01 -1.39
CA PHE A 87 7.70 1.96 -0.85
C PHE A 87 8.22 2.32 0.55
N ASN A 88 8.10 1.40 1.50
CA ASN A 88 8.46 1.63 2.90
C ASN A 88 9.92 2.07 3.08
N GLY A 89 10.85 1.51 2.31
CA GLY A 89 12.24 1.95 2.34
C GLY A 89 12.44 3.40 1.86
N SER A 90 11.63 3.89 0.91
CA SER A 90 11.67 5.31 0.51
C SER A 90 11.14 6.20 1.63
N ILE A 91 10.11 5.77 2.35
CA ILE A 91 9.57 6.47 3.52
C ILE A 91 10.67 6.56 4.60
N VAL A 92 11.36 5.43 4.90
CA VAL A 92 12.48 5.40 5.86
C VAL A 92 13.57 6.42 5.49
N LYS A 93 14.00 6.47 4.22
CA LYS A 93 15.03 7.43 3.79
C LYS A 93 14.59 8.88 3.95
N LEU A 94 13.35 9.19 3.64
CA LEU A 94 12.83 10.55 3.76
C LEU A 94 12.63 10.96 5.23
N VAL A 95 12.18 10.06 6.08
CA VAL A 95 12.13 10.30 7.54
C VAL A 95 13.54 10.49 8.10
N ALA A 96 14.53 9.70 7.63
CA ALA A 96 15.95 9.90 7.98
C ALA A 96 16.47 11.27 7.55
N ALA A 97 15.93 11.85 6.49
CA ALA A 97 16.19 13.21 6.01
C ALA A 97 15.24 14.27 6.62
N HIS A 98 14.56 13.93 7.73
CA HIS A 98 13.66 14.80 8.49
C HIS A 98 12.38 15.23 7.74
N ALA A 99 11.93 14.45 6.73
CA ALA A 99 10.61 14.67 6.16
C ALA A 99 9.51 14.41 7.23
N PRO A 100 8.60 15.37 7.47
CA PRO A 100 7.60 15.27 8.52
C PRO A 100 6.39 14.44 8.07
N VAL A 101 6.60 13.15 7.83
CA VAL A 101 5.60 12.22 7.32
C VAL A 101 5.50 10.96 8.17
N LYS A 102 4.31 10.36 8.22
CA LYS A 102 4.04 9.12 8.94
C LYS A 102 3.16 8.19 8.12
N ALA A 103 3.59 6.94 7.96
CA ALA A 103 2.78 5.89 7.36
C ALA A 103 1.65 5.49 8.30
N VAL A 104 0.44 5.25 7.74
CA VAL A 104 -0.76 5.00 8.56
C VAL A 104 -1.47 3.69 8.19
N ILE A 105 -1.17 3.10 7.03
CA ILE A 105 -1.75 1.83 6.59
C ILE A 105 -0.91 1.23 5.47
N SER A 106 -0.65 -0.09 5.55
CA SER A 106 -0.05 -0.86 4.45
C SER A 106 -1.11 -1.11 3.37
N TYR A 107 -0.75 -0.93 2.10
CA TYR A 107 -1.70 -1.08 0.99
C TYR A 107 -1.17 -1.95 -0.16
N VAL A 108 0.11 -2.28 -0.13
CA VAL A 108 0.76 -3.17 -1.11
C VAL A 108 1.79 -4.02 -0.38
N GLY A 109 1.83 -5.28 -0.74
CA GLY A 109 2.78 -6.25 -0.26
C GLY A 109 2.96 -7.38 -1.25
N THR A 110 3.58 -8.45 -0.82
CA THR A 110 3.72 -9.67 -1.58
C THR A 110 3.07 -10.84 -0.85
N ASP A 111 2.40 -11.69 -1.59
CA ASP A 111 1.89 -12.97 -1.16
C ASP A 111 2.12 -14.03 -2.25
N LYS A 112 1.63 -15.25 -2.04
CA LYS A 112 1.81 -16.34 -2.99
C LYS A 112 1.19 -16.06 -4.37
N GLU A 113 0.07 -15.33 -4.41
CA GLU A 113 -0.68 -15.04 -5.64
C GLU A 113 -0.22 -13.72 -6.28
N THR A 114 -0.06 -12.68 -5.46
CA THR A 114 0.39 -11.35 -5.88
C THR A 114 1.81 -11.10 -5.40
N ASN A 115 2.75 -11.00 -6.33
CA ASN A 115 4.17 -10.82 -6.06
C ASN A 115 4.87 -10.11 -7.22
N GLY A 116 6.09 -9.64 -7.00
CA GLY A 116 6.97 -9.10 -8.02
C GLY A 116 7.92 -10.16 -8.59
N GLY A 117 8.47 -9.92 -9.78
CA GLY A 117 9.41 -10.83 -10.40
C GLY A 117 10.44 -10.13 -11.29
N LEU A 118 11.63 -10.70 -11.32
CA LEU A 118 12.72 -10.32 -12.22
C LEU A 118 12.64 -11.16 -13.48
N PHE A 119 12.51 -10.51 -14.64
CA PHE A 119 12.31 -11.15 -15.94
C PHE A 119 13.41 -10.79 -16.92
N VAL A 120 13.68 -11.74 -17.80
CA VAL A 120 14.50 -11.59 -19.02
C VAL A 120 13.68 -12.04 -20.23
N VAL A 121 14.09 -11.67 -21.46
CA VAL A 121 13.45 -12.24 -22.66
C VAL A 121 13.63 -13.77 -22.69
N GLN A 122 12.70 -14.48 -23.33
CA GLN A 122 12.65 -15.94 -23.33
C GLN A 122 13.96 -16.59 -23.83
N ASP A 123 14.57 -16.01 -24.85
CA ASP A 123 15.82 -16.48 -25.48
C ASP A 123 17.10 -15.90 -24.85
N SER A 124 17.00 -15.21 -23.70
CA SER A 124 18.14 -14.59 -23.02
C SER A 124 19.19 -15.62 -22.61
N ALA A 125 20.46 -15.27 -22.79
CA ALA A 125 21.61 -16.02 -22.24
C ALA A 125 21.73 -15.90 -20.74
N ILE A 126 21.07 -14.91 -20.08
CA ILE A 126 21.06 -14.74 -18.64
C ILE A 126 20.31 -15.89 -17.98
N LYS A 127 20.98 -16.73 -17.23
CA LYS A 127 20.41 -17.90 -16.52
C LYS A 127 20.32 -17.71 -15.02
N GLY A 128 21.15 -16.83 -14.46
CA GLY A 128 21.26 -16.64 -13.03
C GLY A 128 21.85 -15.29 -12.63
N PRO A 129 22.06 -15.09 -11.33
CA PRO A 129 22.47 -13.80 -10.78
C PRO A 129 23.82 -13.30 -11.29
N ARG A 130 24.78 -14.21 -11.54
CA ARG A 130 26.11 -13.82 -12.05
C ARG A 130 26.06 -13.24 -13.46
N ASP A 131 25.10 -13.67 -14.28
CA ASP A 131 24.94 -13.18 -15.66
C ASP A 131 24.37 -11.75 -15.72
N LEU A 132 23.88 -11.24 -14.58
CA LEU A 132 23.37 -9.88 -14.44
C LEU A 132 24.50 -8.83 -14.25
N ILE A 133 25.73 -9.24 -14.00
CA ILE A 133 26.89 -8.34 -13.88
C ILE A 133 27.06 -7.58 -15.20
N GLY A 134 27.14 -6.24 -15.14
CA GLY A 134 27.27 -5.38 -16.30
C GLY A 134 26.00 -5.21 -17.14
N LYS A 135 24.84 -5.71 -16.67
CA LYS A 135 23.57 -5.66 -17.40
C LYS A 135 22.73 -4.43 -17.02
N LYS A 136 21.83 -4.05 -17.93
CA LYS A 136 20.84 -3.00 -17.74
C LYS A 136 19.55 -3.59 -17.22
N ILE A 137 19.17 -3.25 -16.00
CA ILE A 137 17.94 -3.72 -15.34
C ILE A 137 16.96 -2.58 -15.22
N GLY A 138 15.79 -2.71 -15.86
CA GLY A 138 14.71 -1.75 -15.77
C GLY A 138 14.01 -1.82 -14.41
N VAL A 139 13.86 -0.66 -13.78
CA VAL A 139 13.16 -0.46 -12.51
C VAL A 139 12.30 0.80 -12.57
N ASN A 140 11.26 0.88 -11.75
CA ASN A 140 10.46 2.10 -11.66
C ASN A 140 11.29 3.28 -11.13
N THR A 141 11.93 3.09 -10.00
CA THR A 141 12.66 4.14 -9.29
C THR A 141 13.99 3.58 -8.76
N PRO A 142 15.14 4.09 -9.22
CA PRO A 142 16.43 3.74 -8.64
C PRO A 142 16.50 4.08 -7.15
N GLY A 143 17.12 3.19 -6.36
CA GLY A 143 17.21 3.32 -4.91
C GLY A 143 15.91 3.01 -4.15
N ALA A 144 14.86 2.56 -4.85
CA ALA A 144 13.59 2.13 -4.26
C ALA A 144 13.44 0.59 -4.30
N TYR A 145 12.20 0.11 -4.15
CA TYR A 145 11.84 -1.29 -3.92
C TYR A 145 12.46 -2.28 -4.92
N GLN A 146 12.29 -2.04 -6.20
CA GLN A 146 12.72 -2.99 -7.23
C GLN A 146 14.25 -3.14 -7.26
N GLN A 147 14.99 -2.03 -7.13
CA GLN A 147 16.45 -2.09 -6.99
C GLN A 147 16.86 -2.80 -5.71
N TYR A 148 16.18 -2.52 -4.58
CA TYR A 148 16.43 -3.25 -3.33
C TYR A 148 16.33 -4.76 -3.54
N LEU A 149 15.24 -5.25 -4.17
CA LEU A 149 15.01 -6.68 -4.40
C LEU A 149 16.08 -7.32 -5.30
N VAL A 150 16.42 -6.65 -6.40
CA VAL A 150 17.49 -7.14 -7.29
C VAL A 150 18.82 -7.17 -6.56
N THR A 151 19.17 -6.11 -5.83
CA THR A 151 20.43 -6.05 -5.04
C THR A 151 20.47 -7.14 -3.99
N ALA A 152 19.36 -7.36 -3.26
CA ALA A 152 19.27 -8.43 -2.26
C ALA A 152 19.38 -9.83 -2.88
N TYR A 153 18.79 -10.04 -4.06
CA TYR A 153 18.95 -11.29 -4.82
C TYR A 153 20.41 -11.56 -5.19
N LEU A 154 21.11 -10.54 -5.69
CA LEU A 154 22.52 -10.65 -6.04
C LEU A 154 23.40 -10.90 -4.80
N GLN A 155 23.16 -10.18 -3.70
CA GLN A 155 23.88 -10.36 -2.44
C GLN A 155 23.66 -11.78 -1.84
N LYS A 156 22.41 -12.26 -1.80
CA LYS A 156 22.09 -13.62 -1.33
C LYS A 156 22.75 -14.72 -2.19
N SER A 157 23.02 -14.40 -3.45
CA SER A 157 23.71 -15.30 -4.39
C SER A 157 25.23 -15.21 -4.30
N GLY A 158 25.77 -14.47 -3.34
CA GLY A 158 27.20 -14.38 -3.05
C GLY A 158 27.99 -13.45 -3.97
N LEU A 159 27.33 -12.50 -4.66
CA LEU A 159 28.03 -11.47 -5.43
C LEU A 159 28.63 -10.42 -4.48
N SER A 160 29.82 -9.96 -4.83
CA SER A 160 30.48 -8.86 -4.12
C SER A 160 29.81 -7.50 -4.41
N HIS A 161 29.98 -6.51 -3.54
CA HIS A 161 29.52 -5.14 -3.83
C HIS A 161 30.11 -4.63 -5.14
N ALA A 162 31.39 -4.85 -5.43
CA ALA A 162 32.05 -4.45 -6.66
C ALA A 162 31.42 -5.09 -7.92
N ASP A 163 30.84 -6.28 -7.84
CA ASP A 163 30.12 -6.91 -8.94
C ASP A 163 28.70 -6.35 -9.09
N ILE A 164 28.03 -6.06 -7.97
CA ILE A 164 26.70 -5.44 -7.95
C ILE A 164 26.75 -4.02 -8.50
N ASP A 165 27.79 -3.27 -8.20
CA ASP A 165 28.01 -1.89 -8.71
C ASP A 165 28.17 -1.82 -10.23
N LYS A 166 28.47 -2.94 -10.90
CA LYS A 166 28.52 -3.03 -12.37
C LYS A 166 27.13 -3.14 -13.00
N VAL A 167 26.07 -3.43 -12.20
CA VAL A 167 24.68 -3.47 -12.69
C VAL A 167 24.17 -2.05 -12.88
N THR A 168 23.61 -1.79 -14.05
CA THR A 168 23.00 -0.48 -14.35
C THR A 168 21.49 -0.55 -14.14
N PHE A 169 20.98 0.20 -13.16
CA PHE A 169 19.52 0.35 -12.97
C PHE A 169 18.99 1.51 -13.83
N VAL A 170 18.06 1.20 -14.74
CA VAL A 170 17.48 2.15 -15.69
C VAL A 170 16.05 2.49 -15.26
N PRO A 171 15.75 3.76 -14.94
CA PRO A 171 14.40 4.17 -14.56
C PRO A 171 13.46 4.21 -15.76
N ALA A 172 12.26 3.62 -15.60
CA ALA A 172 11.17 3.78 -16.56
C ALA A 172 9.81 3.57 -15.89
N PRO A 173 8.72 4.19 -16.40
CA PRO A 173 7.37 3.92 -15.93
C PRO A 173 7.07 2.42 -16.00
N PRO A 174 6.43 1.82 -14.96
CA PRO A 174 6.18 0.37 -14.90
C PRO A 174 5.48 -0.19 -16.15
N VAL A 175 4.52 0.56 -16.69
CA VAL A 175 3.78 0.17 -17.90
C VAL A 175 4.65 0.04 -19.17
N ASN A 176 5.81 0.68 -19.21
CA ASN A 176 6.72 0.67 -20.36
C ASN A 176 7.80 -0.42 -20.24
N LEU A 177 8.10 -0.91 -19.03
CA LEU A 177 9.21 -1.83 -18.76
C LEU A 177 9.11 -3.13 -19.59
N ALA A 178 7.89 -3.69 -19.69
CA ALA A 178 7.65 -4.91 -20.45
C ALA A 178 8.00 -4.74 -21.95
N GLN A 179 7.66 -3.60 -22.52
CA GLN A 179 7.96 -3.29 -23.92
C GLN A 179 9.47 -3.06 -24.13
N LEU A 180 10.13 -2.32 -23.24
CA LEU A 180 11.58 -2.08 -23.29
C LEU A 180 12.37 -3.40 -23.21
N LEU A 181 11.91 -4.36 -22.39
CA LEU A 181 12.47 -5.71 -22.32
C LEU A 181 12.30 -6.45 -23.67
N LYS A 182 11.07 -6.49 -24.22
CA LYS A 182 10.78 -7.16 -25.51
C LYS A 182 11.57 -6.56 -26.67
N GLN A 183 11.84 -5.26 -26.63
CA GLN A 183 12.68 -4.55 -27.62
C GLN A 183 14.18 -4.71 -27.37
N LYS A 184 14.59 -5.48 -26.35
CA LYS A 184 16.00 -5.70 -25.95
C LYS A 184 16.77 -4.40 -25.64
N GLN A 185 16.05 -3.33 -25.24
CA GLN A 185 16.65 -2.09 -24.73
C GLN A 185 17.11 -2.23 -23.29
N LEU A 186 16.51 -3.19 -22.55
CA LEU A 186 16.88 -3.64 -21.23
C LEU A 186 17.19 -5.13 -21.26
N ASP A 187 18.19 -5.56 -20.50
CA ASP A 187 18.57 -6.97 -20.38
C ASP A 187 17.61 -7.74 -19.44
N ALA A 188 17.13 -7.06 -18.41
CA ALA A 188 16.14 -7.58 -17.47
C ALA A 188 15.22 -6.46 -16.97
N VAL A 189 14.06 -6.82 -16.42
CA VAL A 189 13.13 -5.88 -15.77
C VAL A 189 12.56 -6.50 -14.51
N PHE A 190 12.30 -5.68 -13.48
CA PHE A 190 11.51 -6.09 -12.33
C PHE A 190 10.10 -5.53 -12.47
N LEU A 191 9.10 -6.40 -12.42
CA LEU A 191 7.68 -6.05 -12.56
C LEU A 191 6.87 -6.63 -11.41
N GLU A 192 5.80 -5.95 -11.03
CA GLU A 192 4.94 -6.29 -9.89
C GLU A 192 3.48 -6.43 -10.33
N ASP A 193 2.69 -7.13 -9.50
CA ASP A 193 1.24 -7.21 -9.60
C ASP A 193 0.72 -7.54 -11.01
N ILE A 194 -0.34 -6.84 -11.37
CA ILE A 194 -1.06 -6.98 -12.65
C ILE A 194 -0.17 -6.75 -13.87
N ILE A 195 0.85 -5.89 -13.78
CA ILE A 195 1.79 -5.62 -14.90
C ILE A 195 2.67 -6.85 -15.14
N LYS A 196 3.17 -7.49 -14.07
CA LYS A 196 3.89 -8.76 -14.15
C LYS A 196 3.02 -9.85 -14.76
N ASP A 197 1.78 -9.99 -14.26
CA ASP A 197 0.90 -11.06 -14.70
C ASP A 197 0.47 -10.88 -16.16
N LYS A 198 0.31 -9.63 -16.60
CA LYS A 198 0.13 -9.33 -18.02
C LYS A 198 1.36 -9.73 -18.85
N LEU A 199 2.58 -9.43 -18.42
CA LEU A 199 3.79 -9.86 -19.13
C LEU A 199 3.86 -11.39 -19.28
N ILE A 200 3.51 -12.13 -18.21
CA ILE A 200 3.46 -13.61 -18.24
C ILE A 200 2.42 -14.09 -19.25
N ALA A 201 1.23 -13.51 -19.27
CA ALA A 201 0.16 -13.88 -20.19
C ALA A 201 0.50 -13.55 -21.65
N ASP A 202 1.14 -12.41 -21.90
CA ASP A 202 1.60 -11.99 -23.22
C ASP A 202 2.76 -12.86 -23.76
N GLY A 203 3.45 -13.58 -22.87
CA GLY A 203 4.59 -14.43 -23.23
C GLY A 203 5.84 -13.67 -23.69
N GLY A 204 6.86 -14.43 -24.12
CA GLY A 204 8.12 -13.89 -24.63
C GLY A 204 9.13 -13.47 -23.55
N ALA A 205 8.80 -13.67 -22.28
CA ALA A 205 9.68 -13.41 -21.14
C ALA A 205 9.78 -14.64 -20.22
N ARG A 206 10.91 -14.77 -19.54
CA ARG A 206 11.20 -15.83 -18.56
C ARG A 206 11.53 -15.24 -17.22
N LEU A 207 10.91 -15.78 -16.18
CA LEU A 207 11.14 -15.42 -14.78
C LEU A 207 12.51 -15.96 -14.29
N LEU A 208 13.28 -15.13 -13.59
CA LEU A 208 14.49 -15.52 -12.87
C LEU A 208 14.21 -15.77 -11.39
N THR A 209 13.49 -14.87 -10.72
CA THR A 209 13.13 -14.98 -9.31
C THR A 209 11.94 -14.09 -8.99
N THR A 210 11.28 -14.34 -7.84
CA THR A 210 10.24 -13.45 -7.28
C THR A 210 10.67 -12.92 -5.92
N ASP A 211 10.07 -11.81 -5.49
CA ASP A 211 10.19 -11.29 -4.14
C ASP A 211 9.63 -12.29 -3.11
N TYR A 212 8.50 -12.93 -3.42
CA TYR A 212 7.94 -13.99 -2.57
C TYR A 212 8.90 -15.16 -2.35
N ALA A 213 9.60 -15.62 -3.40
CA ALA A 213 10.60 -16.67 -3.28
C ALA A 213 11.80 -16.26 -2.42
N GLN A 214 12.10 -14.95 -2.38
CA GLN A 214 13.23 -14.43 -1.61
C GLN A 214 12.91 -14.15 -0.15
N PHE A 215 11.71 -13.67 0.17
CA PHE A 215 11.36 -13.09 1.46
C PHE A 215 10.04 -13.60 2.06
N GLY A 216 9.24 -14.39 1.33
CA GLY A 216 7.89 -14.77 1.76
C GLY A 216 6.88 -13.64 1.64
N SER A 217 5.83 -13.67 2.45
CA SER A 217 4.81 -12.61 2.49
C SER A 217 5.21 -11.47 3.41
N TYR A 218 5.09 -10.22 2.94
CA TYR A 218 5.37 -9.01 3.72
C TYR A 218 4.72 -7.77 3.08
N GLY A 219 4.55 -6.71 3.87
CA GLY A 219 4.13 -5.40 3.38
C GLY A 219 5.34 -4.58 2.90
N TYR A 220 5.25 -3.95 1.73
CA TYR A 220 6.37 -3.16 1.23
C TYR A 220 6.03 -1.70 0.88
N ALA A 221 4.75 -1.32 0.87
CA ALA A 221 4.35 0.06 0.65
C ALA A 221 3.18 0.47 1.55
N SER A 222 3.20 1.73 1.95
CA SER A 222 2.23 2.30 2.87
C SER A 222 1.72 3.65 2.39
N TYR A 223 0.44 3.97 2.66
CA TYR A 223 -0.07 5.33 2.58
C TYR A 223 0.40 6.13 3.78
N LEU A 224 0.66 7.40 3.54
CA LEU A 224 1.17 8.33 4.52
C LEU A 224 0.47 9.69 4.45
N PHE A 225 0.52 10.40 5.56
CA PHE A 225 0.17 11.82 5.67
C PHE A 225 1.35 12.57 6.29
N THR A 226 1.35 13.90 6.18
CA THR A 226 2.29 14.71 6.97
C THR A 226 1.86 14.75 8.44
N ASP A 227 2.83 14.87 9.36
CA ASP A 227 2.55 14.98 10.80
C ASP A 227 1.59 16.16 11.08
N ARG A 228 1.75 17.28 10.35
CA ARG A 228 0.84 18.43 10.44
C ARG A 228 -0.58 18.07 10.04
N PHE A 229 -0.74 17.33 8.93
CA PHE A 229 -2.08 16.93 8.47
C PHE A 229 -2.76 16.01 9.48
N ILE A 230 -2.03 15.04 10.03
CA ILE A 230 -2.54 14.11 11.06
C ILE A 230 -2.99 14.87 12.32
N ALA A 231 -2.19 15.86 12.77
CA ALA A 231 -2.52 16.66 13.92
C ALA A 231 -3.74 17.57 13.73
N GLN A 232 -3.91 18.11 12.52
CA GLN A 232 -5.01 19.02 12.19
C GLN A 232 -6.31 18.30 11.79
N ASN A 233 -6.22 17.06 11.29
CA ASN A 233 -7.34 16.32 10.71
C ASN A 233 -7.41 14.86 11.20
N PRO A 234 -7.33 14.58 12.51
CA PRO A 234 -7.23 13.21 13.03
C PRO A 234 -8.46 12.34 12.68
N ASN A 235 -9.67 12.93 12.63
CA ASN A 235 -10.88 12.18 12.28
C ASN A 235 -10.97 11.90 10.78
N THR A 236 -10.48 12.82 9.94
CA THR A 236 -10.34 12.59 8.50
C THR A 236 -9.36 11.45 8.22
N VAL A 237 -8.18 11.44 8.89
CA VAL A 237 -7.20 10.36 8.77
C VAL A 237 -7.78 9.03 9.26
N ARG A 238 -8.49 9.03 10.40
CA ARG A 238 -9.21 7.85 10.91
C ARG A 238 -10.18 7.31 9.86
N LYS A 239 -11.03 8.18 9.29
CA LYS A 239 -12.01 7.79 8.28
C LYS A 239 -11.35 7.22 7.02
N PHE A 240 -10.24 7.82 6.58
CA PHE A 240 -9.43 7.32 5.48
C PHE A 240 -8.89 5.92 5.76
N VAL A 241 -8.26 5.71 6.93
CA VAL A 241 -7.66 4.42 7.30
C VAL A 241 -8.74 3.35 7.47
N GLU A 242 -9.84 3.65 8.17
CA GLU A 242 -10.97 2.72 8.35
C GLU A 242 -11.59 2.30 7.01
N GLY A 243 -11.86 3.27 6.14
CA GLY A 243 -12.43 3.00 4.82
C GLY A 243 -11.50 2.16 3.95
N THR A 244 -10.22 2.53 3.91
CA THR A 244 -9.18 1.81 3.17
C THR A 244 -9.00 0.38 3.69
N ALA A 245 -8.93 0.20 5.01
CA ALA A 245 -8.81 -1.12 5.65
C ALA A 245 -10.01 -2.03 5.32
N ARG A 246 -11.22 -1.49 5.36
CA ARG A 246 -12.43 -2.21 4.95
C ARG A 246 -12.43 -2.58 3.47
N ALA A 247 -11.92 -1.71 2.59
CA ALA A 247 -11.80 -2.01 1.16
C ALA A 247 -10.78 -3.12 0.89
N ILE A 248 -9.66 -3.15 1.63
CA ILE A 248 -8.69 -4.26 1.58
C ILE A 248 -9.37 -5.56 1.98
N GLU A 249 -10.10 -5.60 3.10
CA GLU A 249 -10.80 -6.82 3.56
C GLU A 249 -11.95 -7.21 2.63
N TRP A 250 -12.63 -6.25 2.02
CA TRP A 250 -13.63 -6.54 1.00
C TRP A 250 -13.02 -7.31 -0.18
N THR A 251 -11.85 -6.89 -0.70
CA THR A 251 -11.18 -7.62 -1.78
C THR A 251 -10.68 -9.00 -1.36
N ARG A 252 -10.43 -9.22 -0.06
CA ARG A 252 -10.00 -10.52 0.48
C ARG A 252 -11.15 -11.53 0.59
N THR A 253 -12.35 -11.04 0.85
CA THR A 253 -13.53 -11.88 1.15
C THR A 253 -14.53 -11.98 0.01
N THR A 254 -14.39 -11.13 -1.02
CA THR A 254 -15.28 -11.09 -2.19
C THR A 254 -14.74 -12.00 -3.31
N PRO A 255 -15.60 -12.72 -4.04
CA PRO A 255 -15.19 -13.50 -5.19
C PRO A 255 -14.38 -12.66 -6.20
N ARG A 256 -13.29 -13.24 -6.72
CA ARG A 256 -12.35 -12.55 -7.62
C ARG A 256 -13.03 -11.82 -8.77
N ASP A 257 -13.98 -12.46 -9.44
CA ASP A 257 -14.63 -11.90 -10.62
C ASP A 257 -15.48 -10.67 -10.28
N GLU A 258 -16.08 -10.62 -9.10
CA GLU A 258 -16.81 -9.45 -8.59
C GLU A 258 -15.84 -8.31 -8.28
N VAL A 259 -14.69 -8.61 -7.67
CA VAL A 259 -13.63 -7.62 -7.44
C VAL A 259 -13.16 -7.02 -8.77
N VAL A 260 -12.80 -7.88 -9.74
CA VAL A 260 -12.32 -7.44 -11.07
C VAL A 260 -13.37 -6.60 -11.78
N ALA A 261 -14.65 -7.02 -11.77
CA ALA A 261 -15.73 -6.25 -12.39
C ALA A 261 -15.88 -4.85 -11.77
N ARG A 262 -15.76 -4.75 -10.45
CA ARG A 262 -15.83 -3.45 -9.75
C ARG A 262 -14.63 -2.57 -10.04
N LEU A 263 -13.42 -3.11 -9.98
CA LEU A 263 -12.20 -2.36 -10.32
C LEU A 263 -12.25 -1.84 -11.76
N LYS A 264 -12.72 -2.66 -12.71
CA LYS A 264 -12.90 -2.27 -14.10
C LYS A 264 -13.88 -1.10 -14.24
N LYS A 265 -15.03 -1.19 -13.58
CA LYS A 265 -16.03 -0.10 -13.54
C LYS A 265 -15.45 1.21 -13.02
N ILE A 266 -14.61 1.16 -11.96
CA ILE A 266 -13.95 2.34 -11.41
C ILE A 266 -13.00 2.96 -12.44
N VAL A 267 -12.18 2.15 -13.14
CA VAL A 267 -11.27 2.66 -14.18
C VAL A 267 -12.04 3.30 -15.34
N GLU A 268 -13.11 2.65 -15.80
CA GLU A 268 -13.98 3.18 -16.87
C GLU A 268 -14.63 4.51 -16.49
N ALA A 269 -15.12 4.63 -15.25
CA ALA A 269 -15.78 5.84 -14.76
C ALA A 269 -14.85 7.05 -14.61
N ARG A 270 -13.53 6.84 -14.56
CA ARG A 270 -12.54 7.94 -14.43
C ARG A 270 -12.40 8.79 -15.68
N HIS A 271 -12.70 8.25 -16.87
CA HIS A 271 -12.53 8.90 -18.18
C HIS A 271 -11.09 9.45 -18.40
N ARG A 272 -10.07 8.71 -17.92
CA ARG A 272 -8.65 9.12 -17.99
C ARG A 272 -7.90 8.47 -19.16
N ASN A 273 -8.61 7.84 -20.12
CA ASN A 273 -8.05 7.10 -21.25
C ASN A 273 -7.06 5.99 -20.81
N GLU A 274 -7.45 5.22 -19.80
CA GLU A 274 -6.65 4.15 -19.21
C GLU A 274 -7.00 2.79 -19.81
N ASP A 275 -6.01 1.88 -19.86
CA ASP A 275 -6.23 0.49 -20.28
C ASP A 275 -6.95 -0.30 -19.18
N THR A 276 -8.23 -0.57 -19.39
CA THR A 276 -9.06 -1.35 -18.45
C THR A 276 -8.74 -2.85 -18.50
N SER A 277 -8.10 -3.34 -19.55
CA SER A 277 -7.83 -4.78 -19.73
C SER A 277 -6.85 -5.32 -18.69
N ILE A 278 -5.95 -4.48 -18.21
CA ILE A 278 -4.93 -4.86 -17.23
C ILE A 278 -5.54 -5.28 -15.89
N VAL A 279 -6.72 -4.77 -15.53
CA VAL A 279 -7.42 -5.12 -14.28
C VAL A 279 -7.81 -6.60 -14.26
N ASN A 280 -7.99 -7.25 -15.40
CA ASN A 280 -8.29 -8.68 -15.50
C ASN A 280 -7.19 -9.58 -14.88
N TYR A 281 -5.99 -9.06 -14.73
CA TYR A 281 -4.85 -9.77 -14.13
C TYR A 281 -4.79 -9.65 -12.60
N TRP A 282 -5.70 -8.91 -11.97
CA TRP A 282 -5.80 -8.85 -10.51
C TRP A 282 -6.08 -10.25 -9.92
N LYS A 283 -5.35 -10.64 -8.86
CA LYS A 283 -5.45 -11.98 -8.24
C LYS A 283 -5.83 -11.92 -6.76
N SER A 284 -5.13 -11.11 -6.00
CA SER A 284 -5.33 -10.98 -4.56
C SER A 284 -5.00 -9.55 -4.10
N PRO A 285 -5.37 -9.17 -2.88
CA PRO A 285 -4.99 -7.86 -2.34
C PRO A 285 -3.47 -7.65 -2.25
N GLY A 286 -2.66 -8.71 -2.21
CA GLY A 286 -1.22 -8.61 -1.97
C GLY A 286 -0.85 -8.12 -0.57
N VAL A 287 -1.80 -7.64 0.23
CA VAL A 287 -1.59 -7.15 1.59
C VAL A 287 -1.67 -8.32 2.57
N GLY A 288 -0.55 -8.70 3.19
CA GLY A 288 -0.47 -9.86 4.08
C GLY A 288 -1.24 -9.69 5.40
N SER A 289 -1.22 -8.50 5.97
CA SER A 289 -1.86 -8.18 7.25
C SER A 289 -3.35 -7.89 7.10
N LYS A 290 -4.13 -8.24 8.12
CA LYS A 290 -5.56 -7.92 8.17
C LYS A 290 -5.76 -6.41 8.18
N GLY A 291 -6.63 -5.92 7.29
CA GLY A 291 -6.94 -4.50 7.17
C GLY A 291 -5.73 -3.59 6.90
N GLY A 292 -4.62 -4.13 6.40
CA GLY A 292 -3.43 -3.33 6.15
C GLY A 292 -2.73 -2.81 7.40
N VAL A 293 -2.87 -3.48 8.57
CA VAL A 293 -2.09 -3.16 9.76
C VAL A 293 -0.60 -3.27 9.44
N ILE A 294 0.17 -2.24 9.70
CA ILE A 294 1.61 -2.21 9.44
C ILE A 294 2.30 -3.10 10.46
N ALA A 295 3.02 -4.13 10.02
CA ALA A 295 3.89 -4.92 10.87
C ALA A 295 5.23 -4.20 11.10
N ALA A 296 5.86 -4.43 12.25
CA ALA A 296 7.16 -3.82 12.53
C ALA A 296 8.20 -4.17 11.46
N ASP A 297 8.19 -5.42 10.99
CA ASP A 297 9.13 -5.93 9.98
C ASP A 297 8.93 -5.28 8.60
N ASP A 298 7.77 -4.69 8.33
CA ASP A 298 7.51 -3.91 7.11
C ASP A 298 8.44 -2.69 6.98
N PHE A 299 9.05 -2.25 8.09
CA PHE A 299 10.00 -1.13 8.14
C PHE A 299 11.37 -1.53 8.65
N THR A 300 11.48 -2.39 9.68
CA THR A 300 12.78 -2.80 10.26
C THR A 300 13.67 -3.48 9.24
N THR A 301 13.11 -4.31 8.37
CA THR A 301 13.84 -4.97 7.27
C THR A 301 14.62 -3.97 6.42
N TYR A 302 14.03 -2.81 6.11
CA TYR A 302 14.68 -1.78 5.28
C TYR A 302 15.66 -0.93 6.10
N ILE A 303 15.33 -0.60 7.34
CA ILE A 303 16.23 0.12 8.24
C ILE A 303 17.52 -0.69 8.40
N ASP A 304 17.42 -1.99 8.72
CA ASP A 304 18.57 -2.87 8.91
C ASP A 304 19.39 -3.02 7.63
N TRP A 305 18.70 -3.17 6.49
CA TRP A 305 19.39 -3.25 5.21
C TRP A 305 20.14 -1.95 4.86
N TYR A 306 19.55 -0.79 5.11
CA TYR A 306 20.19 0.50 4.88
C TYR A 306 21.38 0.72 5.82
N VAL A 307 21.28 0.30 7.08
CA VAL A 307 22.40 0.34 8.04
C VAL A 307 23.53 -0.58 7.57
N LYS A 308 23.22 -1.83 7.20
CA LYS A 308 24.19 -2.81 6.71
C LYS A 308 24.92 -2.33 5.44
N ASN A 309 24.24 -1.60 4.57
CA ASN A 309 24.82 -1.06 3.32
C ASN A 309 25.36 0.38 3.45
N GLY A 310 25.49 0.91 4.67
CA GLY A 310 26.08 2.23 4.93
C GLY A 310 25.25 3.43 4.45
N VAL A 311 23.96 3.21 4.12
CA VAL A 311 23.04 4.28 3.70
C VAL A 311 22.51 5.04 4.92
N LEU A 312 22.33 4.38 6.05
CA LEU A 312 21.91 4.95 7.33
C LEU A 312 22.90 4.61 8.43
N LYS A 313 22.99 5.47 9.45
CA LYS A 313 23.68 5.14 10.70
C LYS A 313 22.78 4.29 11.59
N ALA A 314 23.38 3.40 12.39
CA ALA A 314 22.65 2.64 13.40
C ALA A 314 21.90 3.58 14.36
N GLY A 315 20.60 3.32 14.59
CA GLY A 315 19.75 4.13 15.45
C GLY A 315 19.30 5.49 14.86
N GLN A 316 19.64 5.82 13.63
CA GLN A 316 19.24 7.08 12.98
C GLN A 316 17.70 7.15 12.78
N VAL A 317 17.07 6.03 12.48
CA VAL A 317 15.62 5.92 12.35
C VAL A 317 15.11 4.81 13.25
N LYS A 318 14.08 5.10 14.04
CA LYS A 318 13.38 4.11 14.85
C LYS A 318 12.07 3.73 14.15
N PRO A 319 11.66 2.45 14.09
CA PRO A 319 10.44 2.01 13.39
C PRO A 319 9.18 2.75 13.84
N ASP A 320 9.02 2.99 15.14
CA ASP A 320 7.88 3.67 15.75
C ASP A 320 7.76 5.15 15.36
N THR A 321 8.85 5.76 14.88
CA THR A 321 8.82 7.13 14.37
C THR A 321 8.30 7.21 12.93
N VAL A 322 8.31 6.10 12.19
CA VAL A 322 8.00 6.06 10.75
C VAL A 322 6.53 5.77 10.48
N TYR A 323 5.87 5.00 11.35
CA TYR A 323 4.48 4.60 11.14
C TYR A 323 3.63 4.66 12.41
N SER A 324 2.29 4.59 12.24
CA SER A 324 1.33 4.46 13.33
C SER A 324 0.11 3.65 12.90
N ASN A 325 -0.27 2.66 13.71
CA ASN A 325 -1.50 1.89 13.53
C ASN A 325 -2.68 2.42 14.36
N GLN A 326 -2.56 3.58 15.02
CA GLN A 326 -3.58 4.09 15.96
C GLN A 326 -4.95 4.34 15.33
N PHE A 327 -5.02 4.50 14.01
CA PHE A 327 -6.27 4.72 13.28
C PHE A 327 -6.84 3.45 12.64
N ASN A 328 -6.08 2.33 12.65
CA ASN A 328 -6.50 1.12 11.98
C ASN A 328 -7.42 0.28 12.88
N PRO A 329 -8.68 0.01 12.47
CA PRO A 329 -9.65 -0.71 13.30
C PRO A 329 -9.30 -2.18 13.50
N PHE A 330 -8.39 -2.74 12.70
CA PHE A 330 -7.90 -4.11 12.84
C PHE A 330 -6.64 -4.23 13.71
N ASN A 331 -6.13 -3.12 14.23
CA ASN A 331 -5.02 -3.14 15.17
C ASN A 331 -5.52 -3.62 16.56
N GLN A 332 -5.13 -4.82 16.96
CA GLN A 332 -5.59 -5.44 18.22
C GLN A 332 -5.26 -4.62 19.47
N ALA A 333 -4.22 -3.78 19.42
CA ALA A 333 -3.89 -2.87 20.53
C ALA A 333 -4.90 -1.74 20.71
N VAL A 334 -5.70 -1.41 19.67
CA VAL A 334 -6.75 -0.37 19.74
C VAL A 334 -8.12 -0.95 20.10
N ALA A 335 -8.34 -2.24 19.86
CA ALA A 335 -9.62 -2.91 20.10
C ALA A 335 -9.86 -3.24 21.60
N SER A 336 -8.91 -2.97 22.49
CA SER A 336 -8.97 -3.25 23.94
C SER A 336 -9.22 -2.01 24.81
N HIS A 337 -9.69 -0.90 24.22
CA HIS A 337 -10.06 0.33 24.96
C HIS A 337 -11.49 0.76 24.73
#